data_ad3f6d45af87c90644c17caeb3a46efb
#
_entry.id   ad3f6d45af87c90644c17caeb3a46efb
#
_cell.length_a   1.000
_cell.length_b   1.000
_cell.length_c   1.000
_cell.angle_alpha   90.00
_cell.angle_beta   90.00
_cell.angle_gamma   90.00
#
_symmetry.space_group_name_H-M   'P 1'
#
loop_
_entity.id
_entity.type
_entity.pdbx_description
1 polymer ?
#
loop_
_entity_poly.entity_id
_entity_poly.type
_entity_poly.pdbx_seq_one_letter_code
_entity_poly.pdbx_strand_id
1 'polypeptide(L)'
;MGGDGDGFAIGGGHVPHAARRNVDITYLLFDNGIYGLTKGQTSPLSAVGFRTPTSPYDNPDRPLNPLLMLLSHGASWVGQAYAGRPDHLHKMITQAMAHRGFSYLHILSPCVTFDKTHRTYANLGMQVRDLPADHDPSDRLAAMREAMHDDTPALGLYFREERPTLGDALDGLVEKSGGELPG
;
A
#
# COMPACT_ATOMS: atom_id res chain seq x y z
N MET A 1 10.45 -2.88 3.02
CA MET A 1 9.59 -3.45 1.97
C MET A 1 9.06 -4.80 2.44
N GLY A 2 7.90 -5.22 1.97
CA GLY A 2 7.27 -6.49 2.34
C GLY A 2 6.28 -6.96 1.28
N GLY A 3 5.85 -8.22 1.37
CA GLY A 3 4.75 -8.77 0.59
C GLY A 3 3.39 -8.40 1.18
N ASP A 4 2.32 -8.62 0.41
CA ASP A 4 0.95 -8.37 0.85
C ASP A 4 0.54 -9.23 2.05
N GLY A 5 0.98 -10.50 2.10
CA GLY A 5 0.77 -11.36 3.26
C GLY A 5 1.52 -10.87 4.51
N ASP A 6 2.77 -10.42 4.36
CA ASP A 6 3.54 -9.89 5.49
C ASP A 6 2.92 -8.60 6.04
N GLY A 7 2.59 -7.67 5.14
CA GLY A 7 2.11 -6.34 5.50
C GLY A 7 0.71 -6.30 6.08
N PHE A 8 -0.19 -7.18 5.62
CA PHE A 8 -1.62 -7.06 5.92
C PHE A 8 -2.25 -8.30 6.59
N ALA A 9 -1.48 -9.38 6.80
CA ALA A 9 -1.85 -10.41 7.76
C ALA A 9 -1.20 -10.10 9.12
N ILE A 10 0.00 -10.63 9.36
CA ILE A 10 0.72 -10.42 10.63
C ILE A 10 1.06 -8.94 10.85
N GLY A 11 1.51 -8.25 9.80
CA GLY A 11 1.86 -6.83 9.83
C GLY A 11 0.67 -5.87 9.92
N GLY A 12 -0.57 -6.37 9.74
CA GLY A 12 -1.79 -5.54 9.76
C GLY A 12 -2.00 -4.75 11.05
N GLY A 13 -1.43 -5.20 12.17
CA GLY A 13 -1.41 -4.46 13.43
C GLY A 13 -0.29 -3.41 13.54
N HIS A 14 0.66 -3.35 12.61
CA HIS A 14 1.81 -2.43 12.68
C HIS A 14 1.72 -1.30 11.66
N VAL A 15 1.42 -1.61 10.41
CA VAL A 15 1.42 -0.65 9.30
C VAL A 15 0.48 0.54 9.54
N PRO A 16 -0.78 0.36 10.00
CA PRO A 16 -1.68 1.47 10.33
C PRO A 16 -1.15 2.36 11.46
N HIS A 17 -0.48 1.76 12.43
CA HIS A 17 0.11 2.53 13.54
C HIS A 17 1.32 3.37 13.11
N ALA A 18 2.14 2.87 12.19
CA ALA A 18 3.22 3.66 11.59
C ALA A 18 2.64 4.83 10.77
N ALA A 19 1.59 4.59 9.99
CA ALA A 19 0.89 5.61 9.20
C ALA A 19 0.33 6.74 10.08
N ARG A 20 -0.51 6.40 11.09
CA ARG A 20 -1.14 7.42 11.95
C ARG A 20 -0.15 8.26 12.74
N ARG A 21 1.00 7.68 13.09
CA ARG A 21 2.08 8.39 13.81
C ARG A 21 2.98 9.20 12.89
N ASN A 22 2.82 9.06 11.60
CA ASN A 22 3.70 9.66 10.58
C ASN A 22 5.18 9.36 10.84
N VAL A 23 5.49 8.08 11.08
CA VAL A 23 6.88 7.64 11.21
C VAL A 23 7.60 7.89 9.89
N ASP A 24 8.80 8.48 9.93
CA ASP A 24 9.55 8.82 8.71
C ASP A 24 10.17 7.58 8.08
N ILE A 25 9.34 6.82 7.36
CA ILE A 25 9.72 5.61 6.62
C ILE A 25 8.97 5.50 5.32
N THR A 26 9.61 4.92 4.30
CA THR A 26 8.99 4.50 3.05
C THR A 26 8.69 3.01 3.10
N TYR A 27 7.41 2.63 3.00
CA TYR A 27 6.97 1.25 2.94
C TYR A 27 6.54 0.87 1.52
N LEU A 28 7.33 0.01 0.87
CA LEU A 28 7.03 -0.56 -0.45
C LEU A 28 6.36 -1.92 -0.25
N LEU A 29 5.10 -2.04 -0.62
CA LEU A 29 4.35 -3.29 -0.60
C LEU A 29 4.34 -3.94 -1.97
N PHE A 30 4.88 -5.14 -2.08
CA PHE A 30 4.78 -5.96 -3.30
C PHE A 30 3.56 -6.87 -3.18
N ASP A 31 2.48 -6.49 -3.86
CA ASP A 31 1.22 -7.23 -3.88
C ASP A 31 1.20 -8.22 -5.04
N ASN A 32 1.32 -9.50 -4.71
CA ASN A 32 1.12 -10.59 -5.66
C ASN A 32 -0.18 -11.37 -5.40
N GLY A 33 -0.95 -11.01 -4.35
CA GLY A 33 -2.22 -11.62 -4.00
C GLY A 33 -2.14 -13.05 -3.51
N ILE A 34 -0.95 -13.52 -3.04
CA ILE A 34 -0.74 -14.92 -2.67
C ILE A 34 0.51 -15.08 -1.79
N TYR A 35 0.51 -16.06 -0.88
CA TYR A 35 1.75 -16.49 -0.21
C TYR A 35 2.58 -17.34 -1.17
N GLY A 36 3.55 -16.74 -1.85
CA GLY A 36 4.39 -17.46 -2.83
C GLY A 36 5.39 -18.41 -2.20
N LEU A 37 6.09 -17.99 -1.12
CA LEU A 37 7.13 -18.78 -0.47
C LEU A 37 6.62 -20.11 0.09
N THR A 38 5.41 -20.12 0.65
CA THR A 38 4.77 -21.29 1.25
C THR A 38 3.93 -22.11 0.27
N LYS A 39 4.10 -21.87 -1.05
CA LYS A 39 3.52 -22.62 -2.17
C LYS A 39 2.06 -22.30 -2.51
N GLY A 40 1.61 -21.07 -2.23
CA GLY A 40 0.43 -20.56 -2.91
C GLY A 40 -0.84 -20.52 -2.07
N GLN A 41 -0.75 -20.29 -0.76
CA GLN A 41 -1.94 -20.03 0.08
C GLN A 41 -2.53 -18.66 -0.24
N THR A 42 -3.81 -18.49 0.06
CA THR A 42 -4.48 -17.18 -0.03
C THR A 42 -3.89 -16.20 0.97
N SER A 43 -3.62 -14.98 0.53
CA SER A 43 -3.21 -13.84 1.34
C SER A 43 -4.41 -12.94 1.64
N PRO A 44 -4.29 -11.93 2.52
CA PRO A 44 -5.36 -10.97 2.76
C PRO A 44 -5.84 -10.17 1.53
N LEU A 45 -5.03 -10.16 0.45
CA LEU A 45 -5.34 -9.48 -0.80
C LEU A 45 -5.76 -10.43 -1.94
N SER A 46 -5.90 -11.74 -1.65
CA SER A 46 -6.38 -12.70 -2.63
C SER A 46 -7.83 -12.45 -3.02
N ALA A 47 -8.13 -12.54 -4.31
CA ALA A 47 -9.49 -12.36 -4.82
C ALA A 47 -10.46 -13.41 -4.26
N VAL A 48 -11.73 -13.02 -4.14
CA VAL A 48 -12.83 -13.98 -3.89
C VAL A 48 -12.87 -15.01 -5.01
N GLY A 49 -13.08 -16.26 -4.67
CA GLY A 49 -13.13 -17.37 -5.64
C GLY A 49 -11.76 -17.89 -6.09
N PHE A 50 -10.67 -17.31 -5.59
CA PHE A 50 -9.32 -17.80 -5.92
C PHE A 50 -9.06 -19.17 -5.28
N ARG A 51 -8.69 -20.15 -6.12
CA ARG A 51 -8.42 -21.54 -5.70
C ARG A 51 -6.95 -21.79 -5.48
N THR A 52 -6.63 -22.42 -4.36
CA THR A 52 -5.28 -22.82 -4.01
C THR A 52 -5.28 -24.25 -3.45
N PRO A 53 -4.13 -24.92 -3.34
CA PRO A 53 -4.07 -26.25 -2.71
C PRO A 53 -4.64 -26.29 -1.29
N THR A 54 -4.60 -25.18 -0.56
CA THR A 54 -5.14 -25.07 0.81
C THR A 54 -6.56 -24.52 0.86
N SER A 55 -7.07 -23.98 -0.25
CA SER A 55 -8.45 -23.49 -0.41
C SER A 55 -9.04 -24.07 -1.70
N PRO A 56 -9.28 -25.40 -1.76
CA PRO A 56 -9.65 -26.10 -3.01
C PRO A 56 -11.08 -25.79 -3.47
N TYR A 57 -11.93 -25.31 -2.56
CA TYR A 57 -13.34 -25.01 -2.84
C TYR A 57 -13.58 -23.53 -3.18
N ASP A 58 -12.67 -22.66 -2.99
CA ASP A 58 -12.63 -21.22 -3.29
C ASP A 58 -12.16 -20.41 -2.06
N ASN A 59 -11.67 -19.19 -2.31
CA ASN A 59 -11.45 -18.20 -1.24
C ASN A 59 -12.76 -17.44 -0.98
N PRO A 60 -13.38 -17.56 0.20
CA PRO A 60 -14.62 -16.85 0.52
C PRO A 60 -14.38 -15.42 0.98
N ASP A 61 -13.14 -15.08 1.37
CA ASP A 61 -12.81 -13.81 1.99
C ASP A 61 -12.74 -12.69 0.96
N ARG A 62 -13.30 -11.54 1.33
CA ARG A 62 -13.10 -10.31 0.54
C ARG A 62 -11.68 -9.79 0.74
N PRO A 63 -10.99 -9.41 -0.34
CA PRO A 63 -9.66 -8.82 -0.22
C PRO A 63 -9.71 -7.52 0.58
N LEU A 64 -8.72 -7.34 1.42
CA LEU A 64 -8.50 -6.08 2.10
C LEU A 64 -8.07 -5.02 1.06
N ASN A 65 -8.52 -3.77 1.23
CA ASN A 65 -8.07 -2.65 0.41
C ASN A 65 -7.01 -1.83 1.17
N PRO A 66 -5.70 -2.01 0.85
CA PRO A 66 -4.63 -1.35 1.57
C PRO A 66 -4.61 0.17 1.41
N LEU A 67 -5.02 0.68 0.22
CA LEU A 67 -5.06 2.12 -0.04
C LEU A 67 -6.07 2.80 0.87
N LEU A 68 -7.31 2.27 0.93
CA LEU A 68 -8.35 2.78 1.82
C LEU A 68 -7.94 2.70 3.29
N MET A 69 -7.36 1.57 3.69
CA MET A 69 -6.91 1.37 5.06
C MET A 69 -5.88 2.44 5.45
N LEU A 70 -4.87 2.69 4.63
CA LEU A 70 -3.82 3.63 4.99
C LEU A 70 -4.24 5.10 4.84
N LEU A 71 -5.09 5.41 3.87
CA LEU A 71 -5.73 6.74 3.78
C LEU A 71 -6.57 7.04 5.03
N SER A 72 -7.36 6.08 5.52
CA SER A 72 -8.18 6.24 6.72
C SER A 72 -7.36 6.34 8.00
N HIS A 73 -6.18 5.72 8.05
CA HIS A 73 -5.25 5.79 9.19
C HIS A 73 -4.26 6.96 9.11
N GLY A 74 -4.44 7.86 8.16
CA GLY A 74 -3.69 9.11 8.11
C GLY A 74 -2.26 8.96 7.57
N ALA A 75 -2.00 8.03 6.63
CA ALA A 75 -0.75 8.05 5.89
C ALA A 75 -0.58 9.40 5.18
N SER A 76 0.61 9.97 5.23
CA SER A 76 0.90 11.29 4.66
C SER A 76 1.29 11.25 3.17
N TRP A 77 1.64 10.07 2.68
CA TRP A 77 1.86 9.82 1.25
C TRP A 77 1.35 8.42 0.88
N VAL A 78 0.48 8.34 -0.13
CA VAL A 78 -0.10 7.08 -0.61
C VAL A 78 -0.08 7.07 -2.12
N GLY A 79 0.52 6.03 -2.71
CA GLY A 79 0.58 5.85 -4.15
C GLY A 79 0.38 4.41 -4.58
N GLN A 80 0.09 4.21 -5.86
CA GLN A 80 -0.02 2.90 -6.49
C GLN A 80 0.77 2.84 -7.77
N ALA A 81 1.49 1.74 -7.97
CA ALA A 81 2.27 1.47 -9.16
C ALA A 81 2.07 0.02 -9.64
N TYR A 82 2.43 -0.24 -10.87
CA TYR A 82 2.38 -1.57 -11.48
C TYR A 82 3.78 -1.97 -11.95
N ALA A 83 4.23 -3.17 -11.55
CA ALA A 83 5.56 -3.66 -11.88
C ALA A 83 5.80 -3.85 -13.39
N GLY A 84 4.73 -3.99 -14.19
CA GLY A 84 4.80 -4.02 -15.65
C GLY A 84 5.01 -2.65 -16.32
N ARG A 85 5.06 -1.54 -15.55
CA ARG A 85 5.39 -0.18 -16.02
C ARG A 85 6.65 0.33 -15.31
N PRO A 86 7.86 -0.11 -15.67
CA PRO A 86 9.08 0.14 -14.89
C PRO A 86 9.43 1.63 -14.73
N ASP A 87 9.24 2.46 -15.75
CA ASP A 87 9.53 3.90 -15.67
C ASP A 87 8.58 4.60 -14.69
N HIS A 88 7.29 4.25 -14.72
CA HIS A 88 6.31 4.76 -13.77
C HIS A 88 6.64 4.28 -12.34
N LEU A 89 6.97 3.00 -12.17
CA LEU A 89 7.35 2.44 -10.87
C LEU A 89 8.58 3.14 -10.29
N HIS A 90 9.63 3.35 -11.10
CA HIS A 90 10.83 4.08 -10.69
C HIS A 90 10.50 5.50 -10.21
N LYS A 91 9.68 6.23 -10.98
CA LYS A 91 9.20 7.57 -10.59
C LYS A 91 8.47 7.55 -9.25
N MET A 92 7.56 6.61 -9.06
CA MET A 92 6.77 6.50 -7.83
C MET A 92 7.62 6.15 -6.61
N ILE A 93 8.60 5.22 -6.75
CA ILE A 93 9.54 4.90 -5.68
C ILE A 93 10.35 6.13 -5.29
N THR A 94 10.89 6.86 -6.29
CA THR A 94 11.69 8.07 -6.05
C THR A 94 10.86 9.13 -5.30
N GLN A 95 9.61 9.35 -5.67
CA GLN A 95 8.72 10.29 -5.00
C GLN A 95 8.39 9.86 -3.57
N ALA A 96 8.10 8.56 -3.36
CA ALA A 96 7.83 8.01 -2.04
C ALA A 96 9.01 8.17 -1.09
N MET A 97 10.24 7.93 -1.58
CA MET A 97 11.48 8.07 -0.79
C MET A 97 11.85 9.53 -0.51
N ALA A 98 11.44 10.47 -1.36
CA ALA A 98 11.69 11.90 -1.17
C ALA A 98 10.70 12.56 -0.20
N HIS A 99 9.58 11.91 0.12
CA HIS A 99 8.61 12.43 1.06
C HIS A 99 9.09 12.25 2.50
N ARG A 100 8.95 13.29 3.32
CA ARG A 100 9.27 13.27 4.75
C ARG A 100 8.03 12.87 5.55
N GLY A 101 8.04 11.68 6.14
CA GLY A 101 6.94 11.08 6.85
C GLY A 101 6.62 9.67 6.37
N PHE A 102 5.43 9.17 6.68
CA PHE A 102 5.03 7.82 6.30
C PHE A 102 4.59 7.77 4.85
N SER A 103 5.41 7.15 4.00
CA SER A 103 5.11 6.88 2.60
C SER A 103 4.71 5.43 2.39
N TYR A 104 3.58 5.22 1.74
CA TYR A 104 3.11 3.90 1.33
C TYR A 104 2.98 3.82 -0.20
N LEU A 105 3.71 2.91 -0.80
CA LEU A 105 3.58 2.59 -2.22
C LEU A 105 3.09 1.16 -2.40
N HIS A 106 1.88 1.01 -2.92
CA HIS A 106 1.29 -0.26 -3.32
C HIS A 106 1.76 -0.64 -4.72
N ILE A 107 2.54 -1.71 -4.83
CA ILE A 107 3.10 -2.19 -6.10
C ILE A 107 2.39 -3.46 -6.52
N LEU A 108 1.55 -3.35 -7.54
CA LEU A 108 0.90 -4.49 -8.16
C LEU A 108 1.95 -5.34 -8.90
N SER A 109 2.25 -6.52 -8.37
CA SER A 109 3.34 -7.39 -8.84
C SER A 109 2.86 -8.85 -8.93
N PRO A 110 2.19 -9.24 -10.03
CA PRO A 110 1.61 -10.58 -10.19
C PRO A 110 2.59 -11.72 -9.98
N CYS A 111 2.13 -12.78 -9.30
CA CYS A 111 2.92 -14.00 -9.14
C CYS A 111 2.89 -14.83 -10.41
N VAL A 112 4.03 -14.97 -11.10
CA VAL A 112 4.13 -15.75 -12.35
C VAL A 112 4.16 -17.26 -12.11
N THR A 113 4.32 -17.70 -10.87
CA THR A 113 4.47 -19.13 -10.53
C THR A 113 3.14 -19.77 -10.15
N PHE A 114 2.37 -19.13 -9.28
CA PHE A 114 1.18 -19.73 -8.68
C PHE A 114 -0.14 -19.16 -9.22
N ASP A 115 -0.17 -17.92 -9.70
CA ASP A 115 -1.32 -17.36 -10.41
C ASP A 115 -0.99 -17.16 -11.89
N LYS A 116 -1.36 -18.16 -12.71
CA LYS A 116 -1.12 -18.13 -14.16
C LYS A 116 -2.34 -17.70 -14.97
N THR A 117 -3.47 -17.48 -14.31
CA THR A 117 -4.76 -17.32 -15.02
C THR A 117 -5.49 -16.02 -14.68
N HIS A 118 -5.46 -15.55 -13.43
CA HIS A 118 -6.26 -14.41 -12.98
C HIS A 118 -5.46 -13.11 -12.95
N ARG A 119 -4.45 -13.02 -12.08
CA ARG A 119 -3.60 -11.82 -11.96
C ARG A 119 -2.29 -12.02 -12.72
N THR A 120 -2.35 -12.17 -14.05
CA THR A 120 -1.14 -12.18 -14.88
C THR A 120 -0.69 -10.75 -15.19
N TYR A 121 0.59 -10.57 -15.58
CA TYR A 121 1.07 -9.27 -16.06
C TYR A 121 0.24 -8.75 -17.23
N ALA A 122 -0.14 -9.61 -18.19
CA ALA A 122 -0.96 -9.22 -19.32
C ALA A 122 -2.36 -8.76 -18.91
N ASN A 123 -3.06 -9.55 -18.08
CA ASN A 123 -4.42 -9.23 -17.63
C ASN A 123 -4.45 -7.94 -16.81
N LEU A 124 -3.53 -7.82 -15.84
CA LEU A 124 -3.46 -6.64 -15.00
C LEU A 124 -3.05 -5.39 -15.81
N GLY A 125 -2.14 -5.55 -16.78
CA GLY A 125 -1.75 -4.47 -17.69
C GLY A 125 -2.90 -3.91 -18.52
N MET A 126 -3.94 -4.71 -18.82
CA MET A 126 -5.16 -4.25 -19.48
C MET A 126 -6.16 -3.59 -18.53
N GLN A 127 -6.10 -3.89 -17.25
CA GLN A 127 -7.02 -3.38 -16.23
C GLN A 127 -6.55 -2.06 -15.61
N VAL A 128 -5.22 -1.88 -15.43
CA VAL A 128 -4.69 -0.67 -14.81
C VAL A 128 -4.92 0.55 -15.68
N ARG A 129 -5.30 1.65 -15.06
CA ARG A 129 -5.41 2.98 -15.66
C ARG A 129 -4.54 3.98 -14.91
N ASP A 130 -4.34 5.15 -15.44
CA ASP A 130 -3.76 6.25 -14.68
C ASP A 130 -4.86 6.96 -13.87
N LEU A 131 -4.50 7.60 -12.74
CA LEU A 131 -5.41 8.49 -12.03
C LEU A 131 -5.92 9.58 -12.99
N PRO A 132 -7.15 10.11 -12.78
CA PRO A 132 -7.67 11.22 -13.56
C PRO A 132 -6.68 12.40 -13.60
N ALA A 133 -6.60 13.08 -14.74
CA ALA A 133 -5.66 14.21 -14.91
C ALA A 133 -5.97 15.41 -13.99
N ASP A 134 -7.20 15.50 -13.51
CA ASP A 134 -7.71 16.51 -12.59
C ASP A 134 -7.72 16.02 -11.12
N HIS A 135 -7.15 14.85 -10.85
CA HIS A 135 -7.03 14.34 -9.49
C HIS A 135 -6.14 15.24 -8.63
N ASP A 136 -6.72 15.77 -7.54
CA ASP A 136 -5.98 16.56 -6.56
C ASP A 136 -5.41 15.64 -5.45
N PRO A 137 -4.08 15.44 -5.41
CA PRO A 137 -3.47 14.59 -4.39
C PRO A 137 -3.51 15.21 -2.98
N SER A 138 -3.97 16.42 -2.78
CA SER A 138 -4.21 17.01 -1.45
C SER A 138 -5.60 16.68 -0.90
N ASP A 139 -6.54 16.25 -1.74
CA ASP A 139 -7.90 15.83 -1.33
C ASP A 139 -7.92 14.34 -0.93
N ARG A 140 -7.87 14.09 0.38
CA ARG A 140 -7.94 12.74 0.94
C ARG A 140 -9.25 12.02 0.62
N LEU A 141 -10.38 12.73 0.53
CA LEU A 141 -11.66 12.11 0.21
C LEU A 141 -11.74 11.74 -1.27
N ALA A 142 -11.17 12.55 -2.17
CA ALA A 142 -11.02 12.19 -3.58
C ALA A 142 -10.14 10.95 -3.73
N ALA A 143 -8.99 10.89 -3.03
CA ALA A 143 -8.11 9.73 -3.01
C ALA A 143 -8.83 8.46 -2.51
N MET A 144 -9.65 8.56 -1.46
CA MET A 144 -10.45 7.43 -0.96
C MET A 144 -11.49 6.98 -1.98
N ARG A 145 -12.16 7.90 -2.68
CA ARG A 145 -13.13 7.56 -3.73
C ARG A 145 -12.46 6.79 -4.87
N GLU A 146 -11.29 7.26 -5.32
CA GLU A 146 -10.51 6.55 -6.34
C GLU A 146 -10.05 5.16 -5.87
N ALA A 147 -9.65 5.03 -4.62
CA ALA A 147 -9.24 3.75 -4.03
C ALA A 147 -10.37 2.73 -3.87
N MET A 148 -11.65 3.15 -3.98
CA MET A 148 -12.81 2.25 -3.95
C MET A 148 -13.08 1.54 -5.29
N HIS A 149 -12.43 1.95 -6.38
CA HIS A 149 -12.57 1.33 -7.69
C HIS A 149 -11.68 0.08 -7.82
N ASP A 150 -12.10 -1.04 -7.24
CA ASP A 150 -11.30 -2.27 -7.17
C ASP A 150 -11.11 -2.97 -8.53
N ASP A 151 -12.06 -2.82 -9.45
CA ASP A 151 -12.04 -3.51 -10.75
C ASP A 151 -11.04 -2.92 -11.75
N THR A 152 -10.67 -1.66 -11.58
CA THR A 152 -9.75 -0.92 -12.46
C THR A 152 -8.73 -0.13 -11.65
N PRO A 153 -7.67 -0.78 -11.14
CA PRO A 153 -6.68 -0.12 -10.29
C PRO A 153 -6.06 1.11 -10.97
N ALA A 154 -6.13 2.27 -10.32
CA ALA A 154 -5.54 3.49 -10.85
C ALA A 154 -4.09 3.64 -10.39
N LEU A 155 -3.19 3.99 -11.30
CA LEU A 155 -1.77 4.19 -11.01
C LEU A 155 -1.47 5.67 -10.81
N GLY A 156 -0.66 5.98 -9.81
CA GLY A 156 -0.22 7.35 -9.52
C GLY A 156 -0.19 7.67 -8.03
N LEU A 157 -0.04 8.97 -7.76
CA LEU A 157 -0.07 9.54 -6.43
C LEU A 157 -1.51 9.82 -6.02
N TYR A 158 -2.02 9.02 -5.09
CA TYR A 158 -3.38 9.16 -4.57
C TYR A 158 -3.50 10.32 -3.59
N PHE A 159 -2.53 10.42 -2.66
CA PHE A 159 -2.58 11.42 -1.60
C PHE A 159 -1.19 11.83 -1.13
N ARG A 160 -1.05 13.13 -0.81
CA ARG A 160 0.14 13.69 -0.16
C ARG A 160 -0.24 14.87 0.71
N GLU A 161 0.28 14.89 1.93
CA GLU A 161 0.26 16.05 2.82
C GLU A 161 1.61 16.22 3.52
N GLU A 162 1.99 17.46 3.79
CA GLU A 162 3.14 17.75 4.62
C GLU A 162 2.67 17.97 6.06
N ARG A 163 3.20 17.18 6.98
CA ARG A 163 2.92 17.32 8.43
C ARG A 163 4.11 16.83 9.26
N PRO A 164 4.24 17.25 10.53
CA PRO A 164 5.32 16.80 11.40
C PRO A 164 5.40 15.28 11.48
N THR A 165 6.61 14.75 11.48
CA THR A 165 6.88 13.32 11.71
C THR A 165 6.75 12.99 13.20
N LEU A 166 6.75 11.70 13.54
CA LEU A 166 6.84 11.27 14.95
C LEU A 166 8.11 11.81 15.60
N GLY A 167 9.25 11.85 14.89
CA GLY A 167 10.49 12.43 15.39
C GLY A 167 10.33 13.90 15.76
N ASP A 168 9.79 14.70 14.86
CA ASP A 168 9.54 16.13 15.12
C ASP A 168 8.64 16.35 16.34
N ALA A 169 7.61 15.53 16.49
CA ALA A 169 6.71 15.61 17.64
C ALA A 169 7.40 15.26 18.96
N LEU A 170 8.29 14.26 18.95
CA LEU A 170 9.09 13.88 20.12
C LEU A 170 10.12 14.97 20.48
N ASP A 171 10.83 15.51 19.49
CA ASP A 171 11.79 16.59 19.68
C ASP A 171 11.11 17.83 20.29
N GLY A 172 9.92 18.17 19.81
CA GLY A 172 9.12 19.27 20.38
C GLY A 172 8.65 19.01 21.83
N LEU A 173 8.48 17.75 22.24
CA LEU A 173 8.19 17.40 23.64
C LEU A 173 9.44 17.55 24.53
N VAL A 174 10.60 17.11 24.03
CA VAL A 174 11.88 17.27 24.74
C VAL A 174 12.21 18.76 24.97
N GLU A 175 12.02 19.59 23.94
CA GLU A 175 12.21 21.05 24.08
C GLU A 175 11.28 21.65 25.14
N LYS A 176 10.01 21.27 25.16
CA LYS A 176 9.02 21.74 26.15
C LYS A 176 9.34 21.29 27.59
N SER A 177 9.97 20.14 27.75
CA SER A 177 10.41 19.61 29.06
C SER A 177 11.71 20.23 29.58
N GLY A 178 12.30 21.18 28.84
CA GLY A 178 13.59 21.80 29.22
C GLY A 178 14.79 20.89 28.98
N GLY A 179 14.65 19.86 28.13
CA GLY A 179 15.71 18.88 27.82
C GLY A 179 15.83 17.74 28.81
N GLU A 180 14.99 17.69 29.83
CA GLU A 180 14.95 16.58 30.77
C GLU A 180 13.94 15.51 30.31
N LEU A 181 14.40 14.28 30.12
CA LEU A 181 13.51 13.14 29.95
C LEU A 181 12.88 12.78 31.30
N PRO A 182 11.58 12.53 31.38
CA PRO A 182 10.99 12.02 32.62
C PRO A 182 11.65 10.69 32.98
N GLY A 183 12.10 10.59 34.24
CA GLY A 183 12.74 9.39 34.78
C GLY A 183 11.80 8.20 34.89
#